data_75c88f4d29556142c94278d31a591781
#
_entry.id   75c88f4d29556142c94278d31a591781
#
_cell.length_a   1.000
_cell.length_b   1.000
_cell.length_c   1.000
_cell.angle_alpha   90.00
_cell.angle_beta   90.00
_cell.angle_gamma   90.00
#
_symmetry.space_group_name_H-M   'P 1'
#
loop_
_entity.id
_entity.type
_entity.pdbx_description
1 polymer ?
#
loop_
_entity_poly.entity_id
_entity_poly.type
_entity_poly.pdbx_seq_one_letter_code
_entity_poly.pdbx_strand_id
1 'polypeptide(L)'
;MVIGILGYGVVGRGVYKIASKNNIKVKRILERNISDPILQTNSIEDIVDDPEIDTVVECLGGDDIPFKYCAKALRSGKNVVTS
;
A
#
# COMPACT_ATOMS: atom_id res chain seq x y z
N MET A 1 13.04 4.62 1.58
CA MET A 1 11.86 3.75 1.75
C MET A 1 10.87 4.04 0.63
N VAL A 2 10.43 2.99 -0.03
CA VAL A 2 9.41 3.06 -1.07
C VAL A 2 8.23 2.19 -0.61
N ILE A 3 7.04 2.77 -0.55
CA ILE A 3 5.90 2.06 0.01
C ILE A 3 4.76 1.89 -1.00
N GLY A 4 3.98 0.85 -0.77
CA GLY A 4 2.66 0.68 -1.34
C GLY A 4 1.62 0.78 -0.23
N ILE A 5 0.53 1.47 -0.50
CA ILE A 5 -0.56 1.63 0.46
C ILE A 5 -1.75 0.80 0.01
N LEU A 6 -2.29 -0.01 0.91
CA LEU A 6 -3.52 -0.77 0.65
C LEU A 6 -4.67 -0.01 1.30
N GLY A 7 -5.53 0.57 0.47
CA GLY A 7 -6.65 1.37 0.91
C GLY A 7 -6.32 2.85 0.98
N TYR A 8 -7.34 3.70 0.73
CA TYR A 8 -7.13 5.13 0.70
C TYR A 8 -8.32 5.88 1.32
N GLY A 9 -8.78 5.38 2.46
CA GLY A 9 -9.74 6.07 3.31
C GLY A 9 -9.02 7.10 4.17
N VAL A 10 -9.58 7.41 5.32
CA VAL A 10 -9.02 8.43 6.22
C VAL A 10 -7.58 8.07 6.63
N VAL A 11 -7.35 6.80 7.01
CA VAL A 11 -6.01 6.36 7.46
C VAL A 11 -5.02 6.35 6.30
N GLY A 12 -5.41 5.79 5.16
CA GLY A 12 -4.51 5.71 3.99
C GLY A 12 -4.12 7.08 3.48
N ARG A 13 -5.04 8.03 3.44
CA ARG A 13 -4.73 9.41 3.07
C ARG A 13 -3.78 10.07 4.07
N GLY A 14 -3.96 9.78 5.35
CA GLY A 14 -3.05 10.27 6.39
C GLY A 14 -1.64 9.74 6.19
N VAL A 15 -1.51 8.45 5.89
CA VAL A 15 -0.22 7.82 5.60
C VAL A 15 0.44 8.48 4.39
N TYR A 16 -0.31 8.68 3.31
CA TYR A 16 0.21 9.34 2.11
C TYR A 16 0.74 10.74 2.43
N LYS A 17 -0.03 11.51 3.20
CA LYS A 17 0.33 12.87 3.56
C LYS A 17 1.62 12.91 4.38
N ILE A 18 1.74 12.04 5.36
CA ILE A 18 2.94 11.95 6.20
C ILE A 18 4.15 11.50 5.39
N ALA A 19 3.97 10.49 4.54
CA ALA A 19 5.04 10.00 3.70
C ALA A 19 5.57 11.09 2.78
N SER A 20 4.67 11.84 2.16
CA SER A 20 5.04 12.93 1.24
C SER A 20 5.86 14.02 1.93
N LYS A 21 5.59 14.28 3.20
CA LYS A 21 6.32 15.29 3.98
C LYS A 21 7.67 14.81 4.48
N ASN A 22 7.92 13.50 4.45
CA ASN A 22 9.12 12.89 5.05
C ASN A 22 10.01 12.19 4.03
N ASN A 23 9.89 12.54 2.76
CA ASN A 23 10.70 11.98 1.67
C ASN A 23 10.56 10.46 1.54
N ILE A 24 9.40 9.93 1.91
CA ILE A 24 9.06 8.53 1.70
C ILE A 24 8.26 8.45 0.42
N LYS A 25 8.76 7.69 -0.55
CA LYS A 25 8.07 7.57 -1.84
C LYS A 25 6.89 6.62 -1.73
N VAL A 26 5.70 7.10 -2.07
CA VAL A 26 4.52 6.25 -2.26
C VAL A 26 4.46 5.91 -3.74
N LYS A 27 4.70 4.64 -4.08
CA LYS A 27 4.76 4.23 -5.48
C LYS A 27 3.41 3.79 -6.02
N ARG A 28 2.62 3.07 -5.22
CA ARG A 28 1.30 2.59 -5.63
C ARG A 28 0.32 2.61 -4.47
N ILE A 29 -0.94 2.78 -4.81
CA ILE A 29 -2.05 2.74 -3.86
C ILE A 29 -3.13 1.82 -4.39
N LEU A 30 -3.48 0.79 -3.63
CA LEU A 30 -4.55 -0.13 -3.98
C LEU A 30 -5.89 0.50 -3.57
N GLU A 31 -6.56 1.13 -4.52
CA GLU A 31 -7.84 1.81 -4.29
C GLU A 31 -8.50 2.14 -5.63
N ARG A 32 -9.82 1.96 -5.71
CA ARG A 32 -10.56 2.19 -6.95
C ARG A 32 -10.78 3.68 -7.26
N ASN A 33 -10.91 4.50 -6.23
CA ASN A 33 -11.45 5.86 -6.36
C ASN A 33 -10.39 6.95 -6.40
N ILE A 34 -9.17 6.61 -6.74
CA ILE A 34 -8.09 7.58 -6.93
C ILE A 34 -7.97 7.86 -8.42
N SER A 35 -7.96 9.15 -8.79
CA SER A 35 -7.90 9.54 -10.19
C SER A 35 -6.49 9.59 -10.77
N ASP A 36 -5.46 9.33 -9.97
CA ASP A 36 -4.08 9.31 -10.45
C ASP A 36 -3.76 7.94 -11.06
N PRO A 37 -3.60 7.84 -12.39
CA PRO A 37 -3.38 6.54 -13.03
C PRO A 37 -2.01 5.94 -12.77
N ILE A 38 -1.06 6.71 -12.27
CA ILE A 38 0.28 6.22 -11.93
C ILE A 38 0.27 5.59 -10.54
N LEU A 39 -0.37 6.25 -9.58
CA LEU A 39 -0.45 5.75 -8.21
C LEU A 39 -1.48 4.64 -8.05
N GLN A 40 -2.61 4.75 -8.73
CA GLN A 40 -3.75 3.88 -8.54
C GLN A 40 -3.52 2.48 -9.11
N THR A 41 -3.92 1.46 -8.38
CA THR A 41 -4.03 0.10 -8.91
C THR A 41 -5.20 -0.62 -8.27
N ASN A 42 -5.73 -1.60 -9.00
CA ASN A 42 -6.72 -2.56 -8.49
C ASN A 42 -6.09 -3.93 -8.22
N SER A 43 -4.82 -4.07 -8.50
CA SER A 43 -4.14 -5.37 -8.42
C SER A 43 -3.09 -5.36 -7.31
N ILE A 44 -3.24 -6.27 -6.35
CA ILE A 44 -2.26 -6.42 -5.28
C ILE A 44 -0.88 -6.80 -5.83
N GLU A 45 -0.82 -7.51 -6.95
CA GLU A 45 0.44 -7.90 -7.58
C GLU A 45 1.27 -6.70 -8.01
N ASP A 46 0.64 -5.60 -8.39
CA ASP A 46 1.36 -4.38 -8.74
C ASP A 46 2.17 -3.82 -7.57
N ILE A 47 1.84 -4.25 -6.36
CA ILE A 47 2.53 -3.82 -5.16
C ILE A 47 3.48 -4.92 -4.66
N VAL A 48 2.96 -6.14 -4.49
CA VAL A 48 3.77 -7.20 -3.87
C VAL A 48 4.84 -7.77 -4.79
N ASP A 49 4.66 -7.66 -6.10
CA ASP A 49 5.63 -8.12 -7.08
C ASP A 49 6.58 -7.01 -7.55
N ASP A 50 6.40 -5.79 -7.09
CA ASP A 50 7.26 -4.67 -7.47
C ASP A 50 8.53 -4.69 -6.59
N PRO A 51 9.71 -4.94 -7.18
CA PRO A 51 10.95 -5.03 -6.39
C PRO A 51 11.38 -3.70 -5.79
N GLU A 52 10.88 -2.57 -6.28
CA GLU A 52 11.21 -1.26 -5.71
C GLU A 52 10.44 -0.98 -4.41
N ILE A 53 9.29 -1.60 -4.23
CA ILE A 53 8.49 -1.40 -3.01
C ILE A 53 9.07 -2.28 -1.92
N ASP A 54 9.53 -1.68 -0.83
CA ASP A 54 10.09 -2.42 0.28
C ASP A 54 9.10 -2.61 1.43
N THR A 55 8.06 -1.78 1.50
CA THR A 55 7.13 -1.80 2.63
C THR A 55 5.70 -1.63 2.14
N VAL A 56 4.81 -2.41 2.70
CA VAL A 56 3.38 -2.32 2.44
C VAL A 56 2.68 -1.82 3.71
N VAL A 57 1.89 -0.76 3.57
CA VAL A 57 1.11 -0.21 4.68
C VAL A 57 -0.35 -0.56 4.43
N GLU A 58 -0.91 -1.38 5.30
CA GLU A 58 -2.27 -1.88 5.14
C GLU A 58 -3.24 -0.98 5.92
N CYS A 59 -4.18 -0.38 5.19
CA CYS A 59 -5.20 0.53 5.73
C CYS A 59 -6.60 0.12 5.26
N LEU A 60 -6.77 -1.15 4.93
CA LEU A 60 -8.08 -1.67 4.51
C LEU A 60 -8.93 -2.00 5.73
N GLY A 61 -10.24 -1.95 5.56
CA GLY A 61 -11.15 -2.45 6.59
C GLY A 61 -11.41 -3.94 6.41
N GLY A 62 -11.90 -4.58 7.46
CA GLY A 62 -12.25 -6.00 7.45
C GLY A 62 -11.12 -6.90 7.91
N ASP A 63 -11.31 -8.22 7.78
CA ASP A 63 -10.40 -9.21 8.33
C ASP A 63 -9.74 -10.10 7.28
N ASP A 64 -10.51 -10.67 6.36
CA ASP A 64 -10.03 -11.71 5.46
C ASP A 64 -9.11 -11.18 4.37
N ILE A 65 -9.55 -10.15 3.65
CA ILE A 65 -8.78 -9.59 2.53
C ILE A 65 -7.49 -8.92 3.02
N PRO A 66 -7.53 -8.06 4.06
CA PRO A 66 -6.29 -7.52 4.61
C PRO A 66 -5.30 -8.59 5.05
N PHE A 67 -5.80 -9.65 5.70
CA PHE A 67 -4.94 -10.76 6.12
C PHE A 67 -4.25 -11.43 4.92
N LYS A 68 -5.01 -11.72 3.86
CA LYS A 68 -4.46 -12.36 2.66
C LYS A 68 -3.41 -11.51 2.00
N TYR A 69 -3.65 -10.21 1.90
CA TYR A 69 -2.72 -9.28 1.26
C TYR A 69 -1.44 -9.10 2.09
N CYS A 70 -1.58 -9.00 3.41
CA CYS A 70 -0.42 -8.92 4.30
C CYS A 70 0.43 -10.19 4.21
N ALA A 71 -0.20 -11.36 4.22
CA ALA A 71 0.52 -12.62 4.09
C ALA A 71 1.27 -12.69 2.75
N LYS A 72 0.63 -12.24 1.66
CA LYS A 72 1.24 -12.22 0.34
C LYS A 72 2.45 -11.29 0.30
N ALA A 73 2.33 -10.11 0.91
CA ALA A 73 3.42 -9.15 0.99
C ALA A 73 4.60 -9.71 1.79
N LEU A 74 4.32 -10.35 2.93
CA LEU A 74 5.37 -10.98 3.73
C LEU A 74 6.09 -12.09 2.97
N ARG A 75 5.34 -12.92 2.25
CA ARG A 75 5.94 -13.98 1.43
C ARG A 75 6.80 -13.42 0.29
N SER A 76 6.50 -12.21 -0.15
CA SER A 76 7.29 -11.51 -1.18
C SER A 76 8.50 -10.79 -0.61
N GLY A 77 8.77 -10.94 0.68
CA GLY A 77 9.93 -10.36 1.34
C GLY A 77 9.78 -8.89 1.73
N LYS A 78 8.55 -8.38 1.75
CA LYS A 78 8.31 -6.99 2.10
C LYS A 78 8.03 -6.81 3.58
N ASN A 79 8.37 -5.63 4.09
CA ASN A 79 7.93 -5.23 5.42
C ASN A 79 6.44 -4.88 5.36
N VAL A 80 5.72 -5.17 6.42
CA VAL A 80 4.27 -4.91 6.49
C VAL A 80 3.95 -4.14 7.76
N VAL A 81 3.22 -3.04 7.59
CA VAL A 81 2.67 -2.26 8.69
C VAL A 81 1.15 -2.31 8.54
N THR A 82 0.46 -2.70 9.59
CA THR A 82 -1.01 -2.74 9.60
C THR A 82 -1.57 -1.69 10.55
N SER A 83 -2.68 -1.12 10.14
CA SER A 83 -3.39 -0.16 10.97
C SER A 83 -4.42 -0.82 11.89
#